data_0b7c9a3cadde1c73920f139502f95096
#
_entry.id   0b7c9a3cadde1c73920f139502f95096
#
_cell.length_a   1.000
_cell.length_b   1.000
_cell.length_c   1.000
_cell.angle_alpha   90.00
_cell.angle_beta   90.00
_cell.angle_gamma   90.00
#
_symmetry.space_group_name_H-M   'P 1'
#
loop_
_entity.id
_entity.type
_entity.pdbx_description
1 polymer ?
#
loop_
_entity_poly.entity_id
_entity_poly.type
_entity_poly.pdbx_seq_one_letter_code
_entity_poly.pdbx_strand_id
1 'polypeptide(L)'
;MRHRHALAALVGLVALSLPVLVAAQAKAPDFGKREFDANCAVCHGPKGKGDGPYPHPLGAASDLTVLAKKNGGVFPFKAVYEYIDGTKEVKAHGPRAMPIWGDDYMRKAREEYRDENYMMAPYDPYLYTRTRILLLTEYIYRLQEK
;
A
#
# COMPACT_ATOMS: atom_id res chain seq x y z
N MET A 1 -15.34 36.48 78.34
CA MET A 1 -15.53 36.85 76.90
C MET A 1 -14.41 36.18 76.15
N ARG A 2 -14.73 35.16 75.37
CA ARG A 2 -13.70 34.34 74.64
C ARG A 2 -13.80 34.64 73.14
N HIS A 3 -12.74 35.29 72.60
CA HIS A 3 -12.61 35.52 71.16
C HIS A 3 -12.03 34.25 70.52
N ARG A 4 -12.82 33.60 69.67
CA ARG A 4 -12.38 32.49 68.86
C ARG A 4 -11.92 33.03 67.49
N HIS A 5 -10.62 33.04 67.24
CA HIS A 5 -10.09 33.36 65.92
C HIS A 5 -10.21 32.15 65.01
N ALA A 6 -11.05 32.29 63.97
CA ALA A 6 -11.11 31.31 62.88
C ALA A 6 -10.01 31.62 61.86
N LEU A 7 -9.02 30.73 61.77
CA LEU A 7 -8.05 30.73 60.68
C LEU A 7 -8.69 30.04 59.45
N ALA A 8 -8.95 30.79 58.41
CA ALA A 8 -9.34 30.28 57.11
C ALA A 8 -8.06 29.88 56.34
N ALA A 9 -7.85 28.56 56.15
CA ALA A 9 -6.78 28.03 55.32
C ALA A 9 -7.20 28.08 53.85
N LEU A 10 -6.60 28.95 53.06
CA LEU A 10 -6.70 29.01 51.62
C LEU A 10 -5.84 27.90 50.99
N VAL A 11 -6.45 26.81 50.57
CA VAL A 11 -5.78 25.78 49.79
C VAL A 11 -5.76 26.25 48.32
N GLY A 12 -4.61 26.75 47.88
CA GLY A 12 -4.38 27.12 46.47
C GLY A 12 -4.21 25.86 45.61
N LEU A 13 -5.17 25.60 44.76
CA LEU A 13 -5.11 24.52 43.76
C LEU A 13 -4.23 24.99 42.58
N VAL A 14 -2.94 24.64 42.60
CA VAL A 14 -2.05 24.84 41.46
C VAL A 14 -2.33 23.77 40.44
N ALA A 15 -3.11 24.10 39.41
CA ALA A 15 -3.31 23.24 38.24
C ALA A 15 -2.00 23.23 37.41
N LEU A 16 -1.21 22.18 37.53
CA LEU A 16 -0.09 21.90 36.66
C LEU A 16 -0.64 21.54 35.27
N SER A 17 -0.69 22.51 34.38
CA SER A 17 -0.92 22.27 32.94
C SER A 17 0.34 21.68 32.33
N LEU A 18 0.42 20.35 32.28
CA LEU A 18 1.43 19.65 31.51
C LEU A 18 1.15 19.87 30.00
N PRO A 19 2.11 20.36 29.22
CA PRO A 19 1.94 20.41 27.77
C PRO A 19 1.85 18.98 27.23
N VAL A 20 0.70 18.62 26.68
CA VAL A 20 0.55 17.38 25.91
C VAL A 20 1.37 17.55 24.64
N LEU A 21 2.58 16.99 24.63
CA LEU A 21 3.36 16.83 23.41
C LEU A 21 2.60 15.88 22.47
N VAL A 22 1.81 16.44 21.57
CA VAL A 22 1.27 15.71 20.43
C VAL A 22 2.46 15.40 19.53
N ALA A 23 3.08 14.25 19.72
CA ALA A 23 4.07 13.74 18.79
C ALA A 23 3.38 13.59 17.43
N ALA A 24 3.79 14.39 16.45
CA ALA A 24 3.36 14.23 15.08
C ALA A 24 3.77 12.83 14.62
N GLN A 25 2.81 11.91 14.54
CA GLN A 25 3.06 10.56 14.05
C GLN A 25 3.50 10.68 12.60
N ALA A 26 4.75 10.31 12.32
CA ALA A 26 5.23 10.20 10.95
C ALA A 26 4.29 9.27 10.18
N LYS A 27 3.74 9.75 9.08
CA LYS A 27 2.84 8.95 8.24
C LYS A 27 3.58 7.70 7.79
N ALA A 28 3.03 6.53 8.09
CA ALA A 28 3.60 5.25 7.67
C ALA A 28 3.82 5.25 6.14
N PRO A 29 4.94 4.68 5.66
CA PRO A 29 5.22 4.63 4.24
C PRO A 29 4.14 3.84 3.50
N ASP A 30 3.67 4.38 2.39
CA ASP A 30 2.71 3.71 1.51
C ASP A 30 3.45 2.72 0.60
N PHE A 31 3.58 1.50 1.05
CA PHE A 31 4.30 0.46 0.31
C PHE A 31 3.61 0.10 -1.01
N GLY A 32 2.27 0.08 -1.05
CA GLY A 32 1.53 -0.17 -2.29
C GLY A 32 1.79 0.89 -3.35
N LYS A 33 1.79 2.16 -2.94
CA LYS A 33 2.16 3.27 -3.84
C LYS A 33 3.60 3.15 -4.33
N ARG A 34 4.55 2.84 -3.44
CA ARG A 34 5.96 2.69 -3.83
C ARG A 34 6.16 1.57 -4.84
N GLU A 35 5.51 0.42 -4.63
CA GLU A 35 5.53 -0.68 -5.60
C GLU A 35 4.91 -0.27 -6.93
N PHE A 36 3.79 0.44 -6.90
CA PHE A 36 3.13 0.94 -8.09
C PHE A 36 4.00 1.92 -8.87
N ASP A 37 4.59 2.89 -8.21
CA ASP A 37 5.47 3.89 -8.83
C ASP A 37 6.70 3.23 -9.47
N ALA A 38 7.26 2.21 -8.81
CA ALA A 38 8.47 1.53 -9.28
C ALA A 38 8.23 0.59 -10.46
N ASN A 39 7.07 -0.09 -10.53
CA ASN A 39 6.88 -1.21 -11.42
C ASN A 39 5.70 -1.04 -12.40
N CYS A 40 4.70 -0.25 -12.06
CA CYS A 40 3.44 -0.15 -12.80
C CYS A 40 3.27 1.19 -13.52
N ALA A 41 3.71 2.29 -12.90
CA ALA A 41 3.48 3.63 -13.41
C ALA A 41 4.14 3.88 -14.77
N VAL A 42 5.19 3.15 -15.12
CA VAL A 42 5.87 3.25 -16.42
C VAL A 42 4.92 2.96 -17.60
N CYS A 43 3.95 2.07 -17.41
CA CYS A 43 2.93 1.73 -18.41
C CYS A 43 1.56 2.35 -18.07
N HIS A 44 1.13 2.23 -16.79
CA HIS A 44 -0.20 2.66 -16.37
C HIS A 44 -0.30 4.15 -16.01
N GLY A 45 0.82 4.88 -16.03
CA GLY A 45 0.88 6.28 -15.62
C GLY A 45 0.85 6.45 -14.10
N PRO A 46 1.33 7.59 -13.57
CA PRO A 46 1.45 7.84 -12.13
C PRO A 46 0.11 7.91 -11.41
N LYS A 47 -0.98 8.09 -12.14
CA LYS A 47 -2.36 8.10 -11.62
C LYS A 47 -3.15 6.83 -12.02
N GLY A 48 -2.52 5.87 -12.68
CA GLY A 48 -3.16 4.63 -13.10
C GLY A 48 -4.12 4.75 -14.28
N LYS A 49 -4.05 5.84 -15.07
CA LYS A 49 -4.99 6.12 -16.19
C LYS A 49 -4.60 5.48 -17.52
N GLY A 50 -3.53 4.69 -17.55
CA GLY A 50 -3.05 4.05 -18.78
C GLY A 50 -2.20 4.96 -19.66
N ASP A 51 -1.80 6.12 -19.15
CA ASP A 51 -1.07 7.18 -19.81
C ASP A 51 0.43 7.18 -19.50
N GLY A 52 0.98 6.02 -19.16
CA GLY A 52 2.42 5.87 -18.89
C GLY A 52 3.28 6.11 -20.13
N PRO A 53 4.53 6.55 -19.93
CA PRO A 53 5.44 6.91 -21.04
C PRO A 53 5.95 5.72 -21.85
N TYR A 54 5.80 4.49 -21.36
CA TYR A 54 6.31 3.30 -22.06
C TYR A 54 5.38 2.94 -23.24
N PRO A 55 5.90 2.99 -24.49
CA PRO A 55 5.13 2.60 -25.65
C PRO A 55 4.91 1.08 -25.64
N HIS A 56 3.68 0.67 -25.35
CA HIS A 56 3.36 -0.74 -25.30
C HIS A 56 3.03 -1.27 -26.70
N PRO A 57 3.57 -2.45 -27.11
CA PRO A 57 3.33 -3.00 -28.45
C PRO A 57 1.86 -3.26 -28.81
N LEU A 58 1.02 -3.45 -27.80
CA LEU A 58 -0.42 -3.71 -27.95
C LEU A 58 -1.30 -2.47 -27.71
N GLY A 59 -0.73 -1.27 -27.68
CA GLY A 59 -1.46 -0.02 -27.43
C GLY A 59 -1.35 0.48 -25.99
N ALA A 60 -2.20 1.43 -25.61
CA ALA A 60 -2.18 2.00 -24.26
C ALA A 60 -2.50 0.96 -23.19
N ALA A 61 -1.83 1.07 -22.04
CA ALA A 61 -2.14 0.25 -20.88
C ALA A 61 -3.57 0.55 -20.39
N SER A 62 -4.17 -0.43 -19.71
CA SER A 62 -5.53 -0.25 -19.19
C SER A 62 -5.59 0.87 -18.15
N ASP A 63 -6.66 1.68 -18.21
CA ASP A 63 -7.02 2.59 -17.11
C ASP A 63 -7.48 1.78 -15.90
N LEU A 64 -6.70 1.86 -14.83
CA LEU A 64 -6.92 1.14 -13.58
C LEU A 64 -7.89 1.85 -12.65
N THR A 65 -8.25 3.11 -12.93
CA THR A 65 -9.10 3.92 -12.04
C THR A 65 -10.59 3.60 -12.17
N VAL A 66 -10.97 2.89 -13.22
CA VAL A 66 -12.38 2.61 -13.58
C VAL A 66 -12.76 1.13 -13.47
N LEU A 67 -11.93 0.32 -12.78
CA LEU A 67 -12.18 -1.13 -12.68
C LEU A 67 -13.47 -1.45 -11.91
N ALA A 68 -13.72 -0.74 -10.81
CA ALA A 68 -14.98 -0.89 -10.06
C ALA A 68 -16.18 -0.50 -10.92
N LYS A 69 -16.11 0.63 -11.61
CA LYS A 69 -17.17 1.11 -12.52
C LYS A 69 -17.49 0.09 -13.63
N LYS A 70 -16.45 -0.50 -14.24
CA LYS A 70 -16.61 -1.53 -15.28
C LYS A 70 -17.13 -2.86 -14.75
N ASN A 71 -17.08 -3.06 -13.43
CA ASN A 71 -17.55 -4.26 -12.75
C ASN A 71 -18.78 -4.00 -11.85
N GLY A 72 -19.71 -3.19 -12.33
CA GLY A 72 -20.98 -2.95 -11.64
C GLY A 72 -20.88 -2.21 -10.31
N GLY A 73 -19.85 -1.39 -10.12
CA GLY A 73 -19.60 -0.62 -8.89
C GLY A 73 -18.77 -1.36 -7.84
N VAL A 74 -18.41 -2.62 -8.08
CA VAL A 74 -17.63 -3.44 -7.14
C VAL A 74 -16.23 -3.62 -7.67
N PHE A 75 -15.22 -3.28 -6.86
CA PHE A 75 -13.83 -3.51 -7.25
C PHE A 75 -13.52 -5.00 -7.32
N PRO A 76 -13.03 -5.52 -8.46
CA PRO A 76 -12.81 -6.93 -8.66
C PRO A 76 -11.47 -7.40 -8.06
N PHE A 77 -11.34 -7.32 -6.73
CA PHE A 77 -10.10 -7.53 -5.97
C PHE A 77 -9.38 -8.83 -6.36
N LYS A 78 -10.12 -9.95 -6.34
CA LYS A 78 -9.55 -11.27 -6.69
C LYS A 78 -9.00 -11.28 -8.10
N ALA A 79 -9.74 -10.73 -9.06
CA ALA A 79 -9.32 -10.72 -10.46
C ALA A 79 -8.08 -9.83 -10.68
N VAL A 80 -8.01 -8.69 -10.00
CA VAL A 80 -6.83 -7.80 -10.06
C VAL A 80 -5.61 -8.49 -9.45
N TYR A 81 -5.76 -9.10 -8.27
CA TYR A 81 -4.70 -9.87 -7.64
C TYR A 81 -4.16 -10.97 -8.59
N GLU A 82 -5.04 -11.81 -9.11
CA GLU A 82 -4.68 -12.93 -10.00
C GLU A 82 -4.03 -12.45 -11.31
N TYR A 83 -4.44 -11.27 -11.79
CA TYR A 83 -3.85 -10.68 -12.99
C TYR A 83 -2.41 -10.21 -12.74
N ILE A 84 -2.15 -9.57 -11.61
CA ILE A 84 -0.80 -9.14 -11.19
C ILE A 84 0.08 -10.36 -10.92
N ASP A 85 -0.44 -11.32 -10.15
CA ASP A 85 0.25 -12.57 -9.81
C ASP A 85 0.61 -13.41 -11.05
N GLY A 86 -0.24 -13.39 -12.05
CA GLY A 86 -0.06 -14.14 -13.29
C GLY A 86 -0.85 -15.44 -13.34
N THR A 87 -1.58 -15.79 -12.30
CA THR A 87 -2.41 -17.01 -12.25
C THR A 87 -3.68 -16.90 -13.11
N LYS A 88 -4.12 -15.68 -13.42
CA LYS A 88 -5.23 -15.46 -14.35
C LYS A 88 -4.73 -15.41 -15.78
N GLU A 89 -5.00 -16.46 -16.53
CA GLU A 89 -4.81 -16.48 -17.99
C GLU A 89 -5.89 -15.63 -18.68
N VAL A 90 -5.47 -14.68 -19.51
CA VAL A 90 -6.37 -13.93 -20.41
C VAL A 90 -6.22 -14.51 -21.81
N LYS A 91 -6.85 -15.66 -22.05
CA LYS A 91 -6.77 -16.39 -23.35
C LYS A 91 -7.28 -15.58 -24.55
N ALA A 92 -8.08 -14.54 -24.32
CA ALA A 92 -8.77 -13.79 -25.39
C ALA A 92 -7.94 -12.67 -26.04
N HIS A 93 -6.77 -12.33 -25.54
CA HIS A 93 -6.05 -11.11 -25.92
C HIS A 93 -4.63 -11.30 -26.45
N GLY A 94 -4.25 -12.51 -26.87
CA GLY A 94 -2.91 -12.76 -27.42
C GLY A 94 -1.81 -12.83 -26.35
N PRO A 95 -0.55 -12.61 -26.71
CA PRO A 95 0.56 -12.70 -25.75
C PRO A 95 0.37 -11.68 -24.65
N ARG A 96 0.63 -12.12 -23.41
CA ARG A 96 0.49 -11.29 -22.21
C ARG A 96 1.40 -10.07 -22.29
N ALA A 97 0.79 -8.91 -22.33
CA ALA A 97 1.50 -7.65 -22.43
C ALA A 97 2.07 -7.16 -21.11
N MET A 98 1.38 -7.48 -20.01
CA MET A 98 1.81 -7.16 -18.65
C MET A 98 2.72 -8.26 -18.11
N PRO A 99 3.86 -7.94 -17.47
CA PRO A 99 4.74 -8.94 -16.84
C PRO A 99 3.99 -9.79 -15.80
N ILE A 100 4.49 -11.00 -15.55
CA ILE A 100 4.04 -11.86 -14.45
C ILE A 100 4.78 -11.42 -13.19
N TRP A 101 4.18 -10.53 -12.43
CA TRP A 101 4.80 -9.95 -11.26
C TRP A 101 4.99 -10.96 -10.12
N GLY A 102 4.13 -12.00 -10.03
CA GLY A 102 4.30 -13.09 -9.09
C GLY A 102 5.63 -13.81 -9.26
N ASP A 103 5.99 -14.15 -10.50
CA ASP A 103 7.28 -14.78 -10.80
C ASP A 103 8.47 -13.85 -10.53
N ASP A 104 8.35 -12.56 -10.92
CA ASP A 104 9.42 -11.59 -10.70
C ASP A 104 9.69 -11.35 -9.21
N TYR A 105 8.65 -11.17 -8.41
CA TYR A 105 8.77 -11.03 -6.96
C TYR A 105 9.30 -12.30 -6.29
N MET A 106 8.85 -13.47 -6.74
CA MET A 106 9.34 -14.74 -6.21
C MET A 106 10.84 -14.95 -6.51
N ARG A 107 11.27 -14.59 -7.71
CA ARG A 107 12.68 -14.66 -8.10
C ARG A 107 13.53 -13.71 -7.25
N LYS A 108 13.14 -12.45 -7.14
CA LYS A 108 13.81 -11.44 -6.30
C LYS A 108 13.88 -11.88 -4.84
N ALA A 109 12.78 -12.37 -4.29
CA ALA A 109 12.73 -12.86 -2.93
C ALA A 109 13.72 -14.02 -2.68
N ARG A 110 13.84 -14.96 -3.63
CA ARG A 110 14.79 -16.08 -3.52
C ARG A 110 16.25 -15.63 -3.68
N GLU A 111 16.50 -14.61 -4.51
CA GLU A 111 17.84 -14.03 -4.67
C GLU A 111 18.28 -13.34 -3.36
N GLU A 112 17.41 -12.51 -2.77
CA GLU A 112 17.65 -11.87 -1.47
C GLU A 112 17.82 -12.88 -0.33
N TYR A 113 17.06 -13.99 -0.33
CA TYR A 113 17.19 -15.06 0.68
C TYR A 113 18.52 -15.82 0.61
N ARG A 114 19.18 -15.85 -0.54
CA ARG A 114 20.50 -16.52 -0.71
C ARG A 114 21.66 -15.70 -0.16
N ASP A 115 21.47 -14.43 0.12
CA ASP A 115 22.51 -13.60 0.74
C ASP A 115 22.69 -14.06 2.19
N GLU A 116 23.91 -14.52 2.53
CA GLU A 116 24.28 -15.08 3.84
C GLU A 116 24.00 -14.13 5.01
N ASN A 117 23.87 -12.82 4.74
CA ASN A 117 23.51 -11.82 5.73
C ASN A 117 22.05 -11.88 6.18
N TYR A 118 21.18 -12.61 5.46
CA TYR A 118 19.76 -12.76 5.78
C TYR A 118 19.42 -14.00 6.61
N MET A 119 20.40 -14.81 7.02
CA MET A 119 20.18 -16.07 7.78
C MET A 119 19.47 -15.92 9.13
N MET A 120 19.24 -14.69 9.60
CA MET A 120 18.63 -14.41 10.92
C MET A 120 17.17 -13.97 10.89
N ALA A 121 16.58 -13.77 9.70
CA ALA A 121 15.17 -13.39 9.60
C ALA A 121 14.32 -14.57 9.09
N PRO A 122 13.14 -14.82 9.66
CA PRO A 122 12.18 -15.78 9.13
C PRO A 122 11.57 -15.21 7.83
N TYR A 123 12.36 -15.24 6.77
CA TYR A 123 11.99 -14.67 5.48
C TYR A 123 11.41 -15.77 4.59
N ASP A 124 10.11 -15.70 4.34
CA ASP A 124 9.42 -16.59 3.43
C ASP A 124 9.22 -15.90 2.06
N PRO A 125 9.90 -16.36 0.99
CA PRO A 125 9.75 -15.81 -0.36
C PRO A 125 8.29 -15.81 -0.85
N TYR A 126 7.50 -16.79 -0.45
CA TYR A 126 6.09 -16.87 -0.80
C TYR A 126 5.28 -15.75 -0.10
N LEU A 127 5.49 -15.58 1.20
CA LEU A 127 4.85 -14.51 1.97
C LEU A 127 5.24 -13.12 1.45
N TYR A 128 6.50 -12.92 1.12
CA TYR A 128 7.00 -11.68 0.52
C TYR A 128 6.27 -11.35 -0.78
N THR A 129 6.24 -12.30 -1.71
CA THR A 129 5.57 -12.14 -3.01
C THR A 129 4.10 -11.81 -2.86
N ARG A 130 3.41 -12.61 -2.05
CA ARG A 130 1.98 -12.41 -1.78
C ARG A 130 1.68 -11.05 -1.15
N THR A 131 2.49 -10.63 -0.20
CA THR A 131 2.31 -9.33 0.47
C THR A 131 2.46 -8.17 -0.52
N ARG A 132 3.46 -8.20 -1.39
CA ARG A 132 3.64 -7.14 -2.41
C ARG A 132 2.46 -7.04 -3.36
N ILE A 133 1.94 -8.17 -3.83
CA ILE A 133 0.78 -8.20 -4.72
C ILE A 133 -0.49 -7.70 -4.00
N LEU A 134 -0.67 -8.05 -2.73
CA LEU A 134 -1.79 -7.54 -1.92
C LEU A 134 -1.71 -6.02 -1.73
N LEU A 135 -0.53 -5.48 -1.43
CA LEU A 135 -0.31 -4.04 -1.28
C LEU A 135 -0.57 -3.28 -2.59
N LEU A 136 -0.14 -3.83 -3.72
CA LEU A 136 -0.44 -3.28 -5.05
C LEU A 136 -1.95 -3.29 -5.34
N THR A 137 -2.61 -4.42 -5.07
CA THR A 137 -4.05 -4.57 -5.30
C THR A 137 -4.85 -3.58 -4.45
N GLU A 138 -4.44 -3.40 -3.19
CA GLU A 138 -5.03 -2.42 -2.27
C GLU A 138 -4.80 -0.99 -2.76
N TYR A 139 -3.60 -0.67 -3.23
CA TYR A 139 -3.33 0.65 -3.79
C TYR A 139 -4.19 0.94 -5.02
N ILE A 140 -4.33 -0.01 -5.95
CA ILE A 140 -5.20 0.13 -7.13
C ILE A 140 -6.68 0.29 -6.71
N TYR A 141 -7.11 -0.40 -5.65
CA TYR A 141 -8.44 -0.17 -5.07
C TYR A 141 -8.64 1.28 -4.63
N ARG A 142 -7.64 1.90 -4.01
CA ARG A 142 -7.70 3.31 -3.61
C ARG A 142 -7.72 4.30 -4.78
N LEU A 143 -7.25 3.90 -5.94
CA LEU A 143 -7.28 4.72 -7.17
C LEU A 143 -8.68 4.78 -7.82
N GLN A 144 -9.65 3.96 -7.39
CA GLN A 144 -10.95 3.89 -8.06
C GLN A 144 -11.67 5.24 -8.02
N GLU A 145 -12.20 5.65 -9.19
CA GLU A 145 -13.11 6.79 -9.31
C GLU A 145 -14.40 6.51 -8.52
N LYS A 146 -14.86 7.51 -7.78
CA LYS A 146 -16.10 7.45 -6.99
C LYS A 146 -17.31 7.68 -7.88
#